data_577cda767ef109148da90d4e350bd45a
#
_entry.id   577cda767ef109148da90d4e350bd45a
#
_cell.length_a   1.000
_cell.length_b   1.000
_cell.length_c   1.000
_cell.angle_alpha   90.00
_cell.angle_beta   90.00
_cell.angle_gamma   90.00
#
_symmetry.space_group_name_H-M   'P 1'
#
loop_
_entity.id
_entity.type
_entity.pdbx_description
1 polymer ?
#
loop_
_entity_poly.entity_id
_entity_poly.type
_entity_poly.pdbx_seq_one_letter_code
_entity_poly.pdbx_strand_id
1 'polypeptide(L)'
;MSEETPTNVWKEINTAWDGQDGYIATNPAGGSVLMGKDKQGNPGVGPMELLLVGLAGCTGMDVVSILEKKRQKPEKMEVRVLGNQKTDTYPKVFTEFHVEYLMWGNDLKEKDVEQAIQLSEEKYCSVGGTLAKAGPIHSTYRIIRE
;
A
#
# COMPACT_ATOMS: atom_id res chain seq x y z
N MET A 1 -25.93 -10.16 29.95
CA MET A 1 -24.89 -10.42 28.94
C MET A 1 -25.08 -9.46 27.77
N SER A 2 -24.12 -8.60 27.55
CA SER A 2 -24.20 -7.68 26.44
C SER A 2 -23.87 -8.42 25.15
N GLU A 3 -24.71 -8.27 24.15
CA GLU A 3 -24.37 -8.75 22.82
C GLU A 3 -23.31 -7.79 22.24
N GLU A 4 -22.16 -8.36 21.91
CA GLU A 4 -21.14 -7.57 21.25
C GLU A 4 -21.59 -7.26 19.82
N THR A 5 -21.64 -5.98 19.47
CA THR A 5 -21.87 -5.55 18.09
C THR A 5 -20.68 -6.02 17.24
N PRO A 6 -20.92 -6.68 16.09
CA PRO A 6 -19.81 -7.03 15.21
C PRO A 6 -18.98 -5.80 14.88
N THR A 7 -17.67 -5.88 15.12
CA THR A 7 -16.73 -4.78 14.84
C THR A 7 -16.12 -4.89 13.44
N ASN A 8 -16.34 -6.03 12.78
CA ASN A 8 -15.80 -6.24 11.42
C ASN A 8 -16.72 -5.65 10.37
N VAL A 9 -16.15 -5.18 9.28
CA VAL A 9 -16.91 -4.74 8.11
C VAL A 9 -16.43 -5.51 6.89
N TRP A 10 -17.35 -5.74 5.96
CA TRP A 10 -17.03 -6.37 4.69
C TRP A 10 -16.57 -5.30 3.71
N LYS A 11 -15.44 -5.56 3.05
CA LYS A 11 -15.00 -4.81 1.87
C LYS A 11 -15.38 -5.62 0.66
N GLU A 12 -15.73 -4.94 -0.44
CA GLU A 12 -16.21 -5.60 -1.65
C GLU A 12 -15.49 -5.11 -2.88
N ILE A 13 -15.12 -6.03 -3.73
CA ILE A 13 -14.58 -5.77 -5.07
C ILE A 13 -15.29 -6.72 -6.03
N ASN A 14 -15.71 -6.20 -7.18
CA ASN A 14 -16.19 -7.02 -8.27
C ASN A 14 -15.22 -6.95 -9.44
N THR A 15 -14.78 -8.10 -9.94
CA THR A 15 -13.80 -8.16 -11.02
C THR A 15 -14.41 -8.84 -12.25
N ALA A 16 -14.39 -8.13 -13.35
CA ALA A 16 -14.93 -8.62 -14.63
C ALA A 16 -13.79 -8.91 -15.59
N TRP A 17 -13.81 -10.11 -16.16
CA TRP A 17 -12.91 -10.49 -17.24
C TRP A 17 -13.47 -9.97 -18.57
N ASP A 18 -12.60 -9.43 -19.43
CA ASP A 18 -13.01 -8.85 -20.71
C ASP A 18 -13.08 -9.86 -21.87
N GLY A 19 -12.85 -11.14 -21.59
CA GLY A 19 -12.83 -12.21 -22.58
C GLY A 19 -11.48 -12.40 -23.27
N GLN A 20 -10.50 -11.57 -22.96
CA GLN A 20 -9.14 -11.64 -23.53
C GLN A 20 -8.11 -11.60 -22.40
N ASP A 21 -7.30 -10.56 -22.30
CA ASP A 21 -6.19 -10.48 -21.36
C ASP A 21 -6.46 -9.55 -20.17
N GLY A 22 -7.61 -8.89 -20.15
CA GLY A 22 -7.91 -7.85 -19.17
C GLY A 22 -8.92 -8.26 -18.12
N TYR A 23 -8.70 -7.75 -16.91
CA TYR A 23 -9.63 -7.88 -15.79
C TYR A 23 -9.80 -6.48 -15.20
N ILE A 24 -11.03 -6.03 -15.03
CA ILE A 24 -11.31 -4.73 -14.43
C ILE A 24 -11.99 -4.96 -13.09
N ALA A 25 -11.34 -4.55 -12.02
CA ALA A 25 -11.89 -4.59 -10.68
C ALA A 25 -12.53 -3.25 -10.34
N THR A 26 -13.73 -3.29 -9.79
CA THR A 26 -14.49 -2.08 -9.47
C THR A 26 -15.02 -2.19 -8.05
N ASN A 27 -14.92 -1.10 -7.28
CA ASN A 27 -15.51 -1.04 -5.95
C ASN A 27 -16.93 -0.43 -6.01
N PRO A 28 -17.72 -0.51 -4.92
CA PRO A 28 -19.08 0.02 -4.92
C PRO A 28 -19.18 1.52 -5.22
N ALA A 29 -18.12 2.28 -4.91
CA ALA A 29 -18.09 3.73 -5.17
C ALA A 29 -17.75 4.08 -6.63
N GLY A 30 -17.42 3.09 -7.45
CA GLY A 30 -17.10 3.29 -8.87
C GLY A 30 -15.61 3.42 -9.17
N GLY A 31 -14.73 3.31 -8.16
CA GLY A 31 -13.29 3.27 -8.39
C GLY A 31 -12.89 1.96 -9.04
N SER A 32 -11.91 2.00 -9.94
CA SER A 32 -11.54 0.81 -10.72
C SER A 32 -10.03 0.70 -10.93
N VAL A 33 -9.59 -0.54 -11.21
CA VAL A 33 -8.21 -0.82 -11.57
C VAL A 33 -8.18 -1.92 -12.63
N LEU A 34 -7.28 -1.78 -13.59
CA LEU A 34 -7.05 -2.77 -14.65
C LEU A 34 -5.92 -3.72 -14.23
N MET A 35 -6.17 -5.03 -14.35
CA MET A 35 -5.15 -6.06 -14.27
C MET A 35 -4.97 -6.69 -15.65
N GLY A 36 -3.73 -7.09 -15.96
CA GLY A 36 -3.40 -7.63 -17.27
C GLY A 36 -3.26 -6.54 -18.31
N LYS A 37 -3.93 -6.67 -19.45
CA LYS A 37 -3.88 -5.69 -20.53
C LYS A 37 -5.30 -5.41 -21.01
N ASP A 38 -5.57 -4.17 -21.37
CA ASP A 38 -6.86 -3.84 -22.02
C ASP A 38 -6.87 -4.29 -23.48
N LYS A 39 -7.99 -4.10 -24.15
CA LYS A 39 -8.16 -4.54 -25.54
C LYS A 39 -7.31 -3.74 -26.53
N GLN A 40 -6.80 -2.57 -26.14
CA GLN A 40 -5.89 -1.76 -26.92
C GLN A 40 -4.42 -2.10 -26.65
N GLY A 41 -4.15 -3.07 -25.75
CA GLY A 41 -2.81 -3.49 -25.40
C GLY A 41 -2.13 -2.66 -24.32
N ASN A 42 -2.86 -1.74 -23.67
CA ASN A 42 -2.30 -0.96 -22.56
C ASN A 42 -2.17 -1.85 -21.32
N PRO A 43 -0.98 -1.86 -20.67
CA PRO A 43 -0.78 -2.71 -19.51
C PRO A 43 -1.46 -2.17 -18.26
N GLY A 44 -1.94 -3.08 -17.44
CA GLY A 44 -2.41 -2.79 -16.10
C GLY A 44 -1.39 -3.27 -15.06
N VAL A 45 -1.86 -3.40 -13.84
CA VAL A 45 -1.06 -3.87 -12.70
C VAL A 45 -1.37 -5.35 -12.46
N GLY A 46 -0.34 -6.16 -12.15
CA GLY A 46 -0.56 -7.58 -11.86
C GLY A 46 -1.18 -7.81 -10.48
N PRO A 47 -1.77 -9.00 -10.23
CA PRO A 47 -2.41 -9.29 -8.94
C PRO A 47 -1.46 -9.19 -7.75
N MET A 48 -0.27 -9.75 -7.85
CA MET A 48 0.71 -9.66 -6.76
C MET A 48 1.23 -8.25 -6.58
N GLU A 49 1.38 -7.49 -7.69
CA GLU A 49 1.73 -6.07 -7.63
C GLU A 49 0.66 -5.24 -6.91
N LEU A 50 -0.61 -5.60 -7.05
CA LEU A 50 -1.70 -4.89 -6.38
C LEU A 50 -1.60 -4.98 -4.85
N LEU A 51 -1.05 -6.06 -4.32
CA LEU A 51 -0.77 -6.16 -2.89
C LEU A 51 0.26 -5.10 -2.47
N LEU A 52 1.27 -4.87 -3.30
CA LEU A 52 2.30 -3.86 -3.06
C LEU A 52 1.72 -2.45 -3.22
N VAL A 53 0.83 -2.24 -4.18
CA VAL A 53 0.10 -0.97 -4.34
C VAL A 53 -0.71 -0.67 -3.08
N GLY A 54 -1.41 -1.67 -2.55
CA GLY A 54 -2.17 -1.52 -1.32
C GLY A 54 -1.29 -1.12 -0.14
N LEU A 55 -0.14 -1.76 0.01
CA LEU A 55 0.80 -1.43 1.07
C LEU A 55 1.32 0.02 0.92
N ALA A 56 1.74 0.40 -0.29
CA ALA A 56 2.24 1.75 -0.57
C ALA A 56 1.20 2.82 -0.26
N GLY A 57 -0.04 2.62 -0.71
CA GLY A 57 -1.13 3.57 -0.48
C GLY A 57 -1.51 3.68 0.98
N CYS A 58 -1.64 2.55 1.65
CA CYS A 58 -2.05 2.49 3.05
C CYS A 58 -1.04 3.21 3.96
N THR A 59 0.23 2.84 3.86
CA THR A 59 1.26 3.48 4.68
C THR A 59 1.52 4.93 4.26
N GLY A 60 1.46 5.22 2.96
CA GLY A 60 1.63 6.58 2.45
C GLY A 60 0.57 7.54 2.99
N MET A 61 -0.69 7.12 2.97
CA MET A 61 -1.79 7.92 3.54
C MET A 61 -1.57 8.21 5.02
N ASP A 62 -1.15 7.21 5.78
CA ASP A 62 -0.87 7.38 7.22
C ASP A 62 0.25 8.37 7.44
N VAL A 63 1.37 8.22 6.74
CA VAL A 63 2.55 9.06 6.93
C VAL A 63 2.23 10.52 6.60
N VAL A 64 1.56 10.79 5.49
CA VAL A 64 1.15 12.15 5.13
C VAL A 64 0.20 12.71 6.17
N SER A 65 -0.80 11.95 6.59
CA SER A 65 -1.77 12.40 7.59
C SER A 65 -1.10 12.77 8.92
N ILE A 66 -0.16 11.94 9.38
CA ILE A 66 0.56 12.20 10.63
C ILE A 66 1.44 13.45 10.50
N LEU A 67 2.15 13.57 9.36
CA LEU A 67 3.01 14.75 9.14
C LEU A 67 2.20 16.03 9.00
N GLU A 68 1.01 15.98 8.39
CA GLU A 68 0.12 17.14 8.32
C GLU A 68 -0.29 17.60 9.73
N LYS A 69 -0.61 16.67 10.62
CA LYS A 69 -0.96 16.98 12.01
C LYS A 69 0.21 17.60 12.77
N LYS A 70 1.43 17.30 12.37
CA LYS A 70 2.65 17.87 12.92
C LYS A 70 3.06 19.17 12.20
N ARG A 71 2.21 19.65 11.28
CA ARG A 71 2.47 20.85 10.46
C ARG A 71 3.72 20.71 9.60
N GLN A 72 3.97 19.50 9.11
CA GLN A 72 5.10 19.16 8.26
C GLN A 72 4.65 18.40 7.04
N LYS A 73 3.62 18.90 6.36
CA LYS A 73 3.15 18.28 5.13
C LYS A 73 4.27 18.25 4.09
N PRO A 74 4.63 17.08 3.54
CA PRO A 74 5.62 17.04 2.47
C PRO A 74 5.07 17.72 1.22
N GLU A 75 5.97 18.32 0.44
CA GLU A 75 5.62 18.91 -0.86
C GLU A 75 5.32 17.83 -1.89
N LYS A 76 6.03 16.71 -1.77
CA LYS A 76 5.86 15.53 -2.63
C LYS A 76 6.32 14.31 -1.85
N MET A 77 5.74 13.17 -2.15
CA MET A 77 6.18 11.89 -1.58
C MET A 77 6.01 10.79 -2.60
N GLU A 78 7.00 9.92 -2.68
CA GLU A 78 6.90 8.66 -3.41
C GLU A 78 7.13 7.52 -2.43
N VAL A 79 6.41 6.44 -2.61
CA VAL A 79 6.58 5.22 -1.82
C VAL A 79 6.84 4.08 -2.79
N ARG A 80 8.03 3.50 -2.71
CA ARG A 80 8.40 2.36 -3.52
C ARG A 80 8.33 1.12 -2.65
N VAL A 81 7.60 0.10 -3.10
CA VAL A 81 7.45 -1.14 -2.35
C VAL A 81 7.97 -2.29 -3.18
N LEU A 82 8.83 -3.10 -2.58
CA LEU A 82 9.35 -4.33 -3.18
C LEU A 82 8.86 -5.51 -2.36
N GLY A 83 8.41 -6.55 -3.05
CA GLY A 83 8.04 -7.82 -2.42
C GLY A 83 8.91 -8.92 -2.98
N ASN A 84 9.49 -9.73 -2.10
CA ASN A 84 10.31 -10.87 -2.51
C ASN A 84 9.41 -12.08 -2.67
N GLN A 85 9.15 -12.45 -3.92
CA GLN A 85 8.23 -13.53 -4.28
C GLN A 85 8.95 -14.83 -4.53
N LYS A 86 8.46 -15.93 -3.97
CA LYS A 86 8.97 -17.26 -4.28
C LYS A 86 8.77 -17.58 -5.75
N THR A 87 9.72 -18.29 -6.35
CA THR A 87 9.65 -18.70 -7.77
C THR A 87 9.71 -20.21 -7.95
N ASP A 88 10.05 -20.96 -6.92
CA ASP A 88 10.34 -22.41 -6.98
C ASP A 88 9.17 -23.30 -6.57
N THR A 89 8.17 -22.76 -5.87
CA THR A 89 7.03 -23.53 -5.37
C THR A 89 5.73 -22.76 -5.53
N TYR A 90 4.61 -23.48 -5.63
CA TYR A 90 3.28 -22.91 -5.59
C TYR A 90 2.66 -23.11 -4.20
N PRO A 91 1.87 -22.18 -3.67
CA PRO A 91 1.68 -20.84 -4.24
C PRO A 91 2.94 -19.97 -4.08
N LYS A 92 3.16 -19.10 -5.07
CA LYS A 92 4.32 -18.21 -5.12
C LYS A 92 4.07 -16.97 -4.26
N VAL A 93 4.17 -17.15 -2.95
CA VAL A 93 3.87 -16.09 -1.98
C VAL A 93 5.04 -15.12 -1.81
N PHE A 94 4.73 -13.93 -1.30
CA PHE A 94 5.77 -13.02 -0.81
C PHE A 94 6.32 -13.54 0.52
N THR A 95 7.63 -13.38 0.73
CA THR A 95 8.32 -13.79 1.96
C THR A 95 8.88 -12.61 2.76
N GLU A 96 9.06 -11.45 2.12
CA GLU A 96 9.46 -10.23 2.81
C GLU A 96 9.12 -9.02 1.94
N PHE A 97 9.11 -7.84 2.56
CA PHE A 97 8.78 -6.59 1.90
C PHE A 97 9.77 -5.50 2.28
N HIS A 98 10.06 -4.61 1.34
CA HIS A 98 10.82 -3.40 1.57
C HIS A 98 9.98 -2.20 1.16
N VAL A 99 9.87 -1.23 2.04
CA VAL A 99 9.15 0.02 1.78
C VAL A 99 10.16 1.16 1.83
N GLU A 100 10.29 1.89 0.74
CA GLU A 100 11.20 3.02 0.63
C GLU A 100 10.39 4.30 0.44
N TYR A 101 10.54 5.23 1.38
CA TYR A 101 9.87 6.53 1.30
C TYR A 101 10.85 7.58 0.77
N LEU A 102 10.41 8.35 -0.20
CA LEU A 102 11.15 9.48 -0.71
C LEU A 102 10.28 10.72 -0.54
N MET A 103 10.73 11.67 0.26
CA MET A 103 9.94 12.85 0.63
C MET A 103 10.69 14.13 0.31
N TRP A 104 9.96 15.08 -0.26
CA TRP A 104 10.49 16.43 -0.55
C TRP A 104 9.85 17.41 0.41
N GLY A 105 10.68 18.23 1.03
CA GLY A 105 10.21 19.28 1.93
C GLY A 105 11.34 19.79 2.81
N ASN A 106 11.55 21.13 2.81
CA ASN A 106 12.63 21.74 3.59
C ASN A 106 12.33 21.75 5.09
N ASP A 107 11.05 21.74 5.46
CA ASP A 107 10.61 21.82 6.85
C ASP A 107 10.46 20.45 7.52
N LEU A 108 10.67 19.37 6.78
CA LEU A 108 10.56 18.02 7.32
C LEU A 108 11.69 17.75 8.31
N LYS A 109 11.32 17.25 9.49
CA LYS A 109 12.27 16.86 10.53
C LYS A 109 12.39 15.35 10.57
N GLU A 110 13.60 14.84 10.53
CA GLU A 110 13.86 13.40 10.53
C GLU A 110 13.15 12.67 11.67
N LYS A 111 13.18 13.24 12.86
CA LYS A 111 12.52 12.67 14.02
C LYS A 111 11.01 12.47 13.80
N ASP A 112 10.36 13.46 13.20
CA ASP A 112 8.93 13.40 12.94
C ASP A 112 8.58 12.46 11.79
N VAL A 113 9.44 12.40 10.76
CA VAL A 113 9.30 11.44 9.67
C VAL A 113 9.44 10.02 10.21
N GLU A 114 10.46 9.75 11.00
CA GLU A 114 10.67 8.44 11.62
C GLU A 114 9.48 8.03 12.48
N GLN A 115 8.95 8.96 13.27
CA GLN A 115 7.79 8.69 14.11
C GLN A 115 6.54 8.39 13.28
N ALA A 116 6.33 9.14 12.19
CA ALA A 116 5.19 8.92 11.32
C ALA A 116 5.23 7.52 10.67
N ILE A 117 6.41 7.12 10.20
CA ILE A 117 6.61 5.79 9.61
C ILE A 117 6.38 4.71 10.66
N GLN A 118 6.96 4.87 11.85
CA GLN A 118 6.82 3.92 12.93
C GLN A 118 5.36 3.74 13.36
N LEU A 119 4.62 4.83 13.51
CA LEU A 119 3.20 4.77 13.88
C LEU A 119 2.36 4.08 12.80
N SER A 120 2.64 4.34 11.53
CA SER A 120 1.94 3.66 10.44
C SER A 120 2.18 2.15 10.53
N GLU A 121 3.42 1.73 10.63
CA GLU A 121 3.80 0.32 10.62
C GLU A 121 3.29 -0.45 11.84
N GLU A 122 3.39 0.14 13.02
CA GLU A 122 3.06 -0.54 14.27
C GLU A 122 1.57 -0.48 14.61
N LYS A 123 0.86 0.54 14.13
CA LYS A 123 -0.50 0.80 14.62
C LYS A 123 -1.55 0.98 13.54
N TYR A 124 -1.27 1.75 12.49
CA TYR A 124 -2.35 2.23 11.61
C TYR A 124 -2.46 1.54 10.27
N CYS A 125 -1.37 1.02 9.69
CA CYS A 125 -1.42 0.46 8.35
C CYS A 125 -2.08 -0.93 8.36
N SER A 126 -3.35 -0.97 7.95
CA SER A 126 -4.12 -2.21 7.91
C SER A 126 -3.59 -3.22 6.90
N VAL A 127 -3.14 -2.72 5.74
CA VAL A 127 -2.53 -3.59 4.71
C VAL A 127 -1.22 -4.15 5.24
N GLY A 128 -0.38 -3.31 5.88
CA GLY A 128 0.87 -3.75 6.48
C GLY A 128 0.65 -4.80 7.56
N GLY A 129 -0.35 -4.61 8.41
CA GLY A 129 -0.73 -5.60 9.43
C GLY A 129 -1.15 -6.93 8.83
N THR A 130 -1.83 -6.88 7.69
CA THR A 130 -2.25 -8.09 6.97
C THR A 130 -1.06 -8.78 6.31
N LEU A 131 -0.23 -8.04 5.58
CA LEU A 131 0.91 -8.60 4.85
C LEU A 131 2.06 -9.04 5.76
N ALA A 132 2.21 -8.43 6.94
CA ALA A 132 3.26 -8.81 7.90
C ALA A 132 3.15 -10.27 8.34
N LYS A 133 1.99 -10.87 8.20
CA LYS A 133 1.79 -12.30 8.49
C LYS A 133 2.48 -13.21 7.47
N ALA A 134 2.76 -12.69 6.28
CA ALA A 134 3.51 -13.43 5.25
C ALA A 134 5.03 -13.31 5.46
N GLY A 135 5.50 -12.20 6.02
CA GLY A 135 6.91 -11.99 6.27
C GLY A 135 7.22 -10.58 6.77
N PRO A 136 8.49 -10.31 7.13
CA PRO A 136 8.86 -9.01 7.68
C PRO A 136 8.75 -7.88 6.66
N ILE A 137 8.46 -6.68 7.17
CA ILE A 137 8.41 -5.45 6.39
C ILE A 137 9.52 -4.54 6.91
N HIS A 138 10.45 -4.19 6.02
CA HIS A 138 11.57 -3.29 6.33
C HIS A 138 11.34 -1.95 5.66
N SER A 139 11.60 -0.86 6.35
CA SER A 139 11.38 0.48 5.82
C SER A 139 12.65 1.31 5.86
N THR A 140 12.84 2.11 4.80
CA THR A 140 13.87 3.15 4.73
C THR A 140 13.22 4.43 4.23
N TYR A 141 13.87 5.56 4.50
CA TYR A 141 13.38 6.84 4.00
C TYR A 141 14.53 7.75 3.61
N ARG A 142 14.23 8.71 2.76
CA ARG A 142 15.14 9.80 2.42
C ARG A 142 14.35 11.09 2.27
N ILE A 143 14.86 12.16 2.87
CA ILE A 143 14.29 13.49 2.75
C ILE A 143 15.13 14.28 1.75
N ILE A 144 14.47 14.85 0.74
CA ILE A 144 15.13 15.70 -0.24
C ILE A 144 14.81 17.14 0.10
N ARG A 145 15.85 17.92 0.32
CA ARG A 145 15.78 19.35 0.61
C ARG A 145 16.40 20.13 -0.55
N GLU A 146 15.77 21.22 -0.90
CA GLU A 146 16.28 22.11 -1.94
C GLU A 146 16.76 23.42 -1.36
#